data_71cd90f3697ee7167f5cb7d9671ebe4e
#
_entry.id   71cd90f3697ee7167f5cb7d9671ebe4e
#
_cell.length_a   1.000
_cell.length_b   1.000
_cell.length_c   1.000
_cell.angle_alpha   90.00
_cell.angle_beta   90.00
_cell.angle_gamma   90.00
#
_symmetry.space_group_name_H-M   'P 1'
#
loop_
_entity.id
_entity.type
_entity.pdbx_description
1 polymer ?
#
loop_
_entity_poly.entity_id
_entity_poly.type
_entity_poly.pdbx_seq_one_letter_code
_entity_poly.pdbx_strand_id
1 'polypeptide(L)' 'GGYLVLSGILERQTDELIEAYAPYMNMSLWRAEDGWICLVGQAV' A
#
# COMPACT_ATOMS: atom_id res chain seq x y z
N GLY A 1 3.70 -12.89 -11.36
CA GLY A 1 3.54 -11.93 -10.34
C GLY A 1 4.74 -11.09 -10.08
N GLY A 2 4.51 -10.03 -9.41
CA GLY A 2 5.54 -9.12 -8.98
C GLY A 2 5.11 -8.43 -7.70
N TYR A 3 6.04 -7.71 -7.10
CA TYR A 3 5.77 -6.96 -5.89
C TYR A 3 5.96 -5.48 -6.15
N LEU A 4 5.15 -4.69 -5.48
CA LEU A 4 5.28 -3.24 -5.48
C LEU A 4 5.39 -2.77 -4.03
N VAL A 5 6.35 -1.91 -3.75
CA VAL A 5 6.51 -1.32 -2.43
C VAL A 5 6.33 0.18 -2.55
N LEU A 6 5.38 0.71 -1.79
CA LEU A 6 5.13 2.14 -1.73
C LEU A 6 5.47 2.64 -0.32
N SER A 7 6.33 3.64 -0.24
CA SER A 7 6.73 4.21 1.04
C SER A 7 6.49 5.72 1.02
N GLY A 8 6.55 6.35 2.20
CA GLY A 8 6.30 7.77 2.31
C GLY A 8 4.85 8.16 2.12
N ILE A 9 3.94 7.24 2.36
CA ILE A 9 2.51 7.46 2.22
C ILE A 9 1.95 7.94 3.55
N LEU A 10 1.10 8.96 3.50
CA LEU A 10 0.42 9.41 4.70
C LEU A 10 -0.61 8.37 5.14
N GLU A 11 -0.68 8.12 6.44
CA GLU A 11 -1.58 7.14 7.00
C GLU A 11 -3.01 7.31 6.52
N ARG A 12 -3.47 8.56 6.42
CA ARG A 12 -4.83 8.88 5.96
C ARG A 12 -5.11 8.48 4.52
N GLN A 13 -4.07 8.21 3.73
CA GLN A 13 -4.20 7.84 2.33
C GLN A 13 -4.21 6.33 2.11
N THR A 14 -4.07 5.55 3.19
CA THR A 14 -3.95 4.10 3.09
C THR A 14 -5.13 3.46 2.37
N ASP A 15 -6.34 3.74 2.84
CA ASP A 15 -7.53 3.11 2.29
C ASP A 15 -7.75 3.50 0.83
N GLU A 16 -7.50 4.76 0.52
CA GLU A 16 -7.62 5.28 -0.84
C GLU A 16 -6.68 4.55 -1.80
N LEU A 17 -5.45 4.36 -1.38
CA LEU A 17 -4.46 3.68 -2.21
C LEU A 17 -4.74 2.19 -2.36
N ILE A 18 -5.13 1.52 -1.28
CA ILE A 18 -5.48 0.12 -1.33
C ILE A 18 -6.64 -0.08 -2.31
N GLU A 19 -7.64 0.77 -2.24
CA GLU A 19 -8.79 0.70 -3.13
C GLU A 19 -8.40 0.96 -4.58
N ALA A 20 -7.53 1.94 -4.81
CA ALA A 20 -7.08 2.29 -6.15
C ALA A 20 -6.32 1.16 -6.83
N TYR A 21 -5.54 0.41 -6.07
CA TYR A 21 -4.74 -0.69 -6.61
C TYR A 21 -5.44 -2.05 -6.56
N ALA A 22 -6.55 -2.15 -5.86
CA ALA A 22 -7.25 -3.43 -5.66
C ALA A 22 -7.51 -4.23 -6.93
N PRO A 23 -7.90 -3.61 -8.07
CA PRO A 23 -8.14 -4.36 -9.29
C PRO A 23 -6.88 -5.00 -9.87
N TYR A 24 -5.71 -4.52 -9.49
CA TYR A 24 -4.45 -4.94 -10.07
C TYR A 24 -3.55 -5.66 -9.10
N MET A 25 -3.62 -5.31 -7.83
CA MET A 25 -2.72 -5.82 -6.81
C MET A 25 -3.41 -5.99 -5.48
N ASN A 26 -2.95 -6.99 -4.74
CA ASN A 26 -3.36 -7.15 -3.34
C ASN A 26 -2.40 -6.32 -2.49
N MET A 27 -2.88 -5.16 -2.05
CA MET A 27 -2.08 -4.25 -1.23
C MET A 27 -2.29 -4.55 0.24
N SER A 28 -1.24 -4.49 1.01
CA SER A 28 -1.32 -4.65 2.46
C SER A 28 -0.38 -3.69 3.16
N LEU A 29 -0.75 -3.34 4.39
CA LEU A 29 0.10 -2.50 5.22
C LEU A 29 1.27 -3.32 5.73
N TRP A 30 2.47 -2.90 5.39
CA TRP A 30 3.68 -3.55 5.85
C TRP A 30 4.22 -2.90 7.13
N ARG A 31 4.18 -1.57 7.19
CA ARG A 31 4.72 -0.85 8.32
C ARG A 31 4.06 0.52 8.46
N ALA A 32 3.89 0.97 9.68
CA ALA A 32 3.39 2.30 9.98
C ALA A 32 4.29 2.94 11.03
N GLU A 33 4.67 4.18 10.81
CA GLU A 33 5.59 4.88 11.71
C GLU A 33 5.39 6.39 11.58
N ASP A 34 5.13 7.06 12.70
CA ASP A 34 4.98 8.51 12.79
C ASP A 34 4.02 9.12 11.76
N GLY A 35 2.90 8.44 11.51
CA GLY A 35 1.91 8.93 10.56
C GLY A 35 2.23 8.60 9.10
N TRP A 36 3.37 7.97 8.86
CA TRP A 36 3.77 7.49 7.54
C TRP A 36 3.62 5.99 7.47
N ILE A 37 3.28 5.49 6.31
CA ILE A 37 3.13 4.06 6.13
C ILE A 37 3.91 3.56 4.91
N CYS A 38 4.14 2.26 4.92
CA CYS A 38 4.71 1.55 3.79
C CYS A 38 3.74 0.44 3.40
N LEU A 39 3.33 0.42 2.15
CA LEU A 39 2.44 -0.60 1.62
C LEU A 39 3.22 -1.54 0.72
N VAL A 40 2.83 -2.80 0.76
CA VAL A 40 3.38 -3.83 -0.13
C VAL A 40 2.24 -4.39 -0.95
N GLY A 41 2.42 -4.44 -2.25
CA GLY A 41 1.46 -5.01 -3.16
C GLY A 41 2.01 -6.22 -3.87
N GLN A 42 1.15 -7.19 -4.12
CA GLN A 42 1.48 -8.35 -4.92
C GLN A 42 0.49 -8.41 -6.06
N ALA A 43 1.01 -8.58 -7.28
CA ALA A 43 0.15 -8.66 -8.47
C ALA A 43 -0.79 -9.85 -8.37
N VAL A 44 -2.03 -9.62 -8.71
CA VAL A 44 -3.05 -10.66 -8.71
C VAL A 44 -2.96 -11.55 -9.96
#